data_e6d4def42d31c3e86a08ff38e51d7590
#
_entry.id   e6d4def42d31c3e86a08ff38e51d7590
#
_cell.length_a   1.000
_cell.length_b   1.000
_cell.length_c   1.000
_cell.angle_alpha   90.00
_cell.angle_beta   90.00
_cell.angle_gamma   90.00
#
_symmetry.space_group_name_H-M   'P 1'
#
loop_
_entity.id
_entity.type
_entity.pdbx_description
1 polymer ?
#
loop_
_entity_poly.entity_id
_entity_poly.type
_entity_poly.pdbx_seq_one_letter_code
_entity_poly.pdbx_strand_id
1 'polypeptide(L)'
;MKKLLTAVWILTLLLLSYVPAEVQCQIIADHTVVDKYDQIPQQYIDKVKEMWVIVAGESHSKGYRIGCRLLEELDPRFQVSIRESGVPEGYTDAHMRLSSATWGDLNNSSGWIYSYGEEDWFTNATALTRTRDHLTHCNTNNLAIAAMGFGWCWDMTSNNWPAGTPDPVHQVRWAGRSSAGPEGSKRWGLDAGDYALTDNSVCMDTYLNATDGYNAFCTGNTYPTKVFYTTGPVDANENLGENGYQRFIKHEYIRDFVQAGSGRILFDYADILCRNDAGERRVVSWTDFGGVTREYQAIHADNLIDLDGGYVEDGDHIGERGAVRLAKALWWMLARMAGWDGQPLATDEKPMADRTIVYPVPARDFLIVEPEDLSGVLLAELFDVRGNIILSENITGINTKINLSGLDSGLYLLKITAGDQIAYRKIIRL
;
A
#
# COMPACT_ATOMS: atom_id res chain seq x y z
N MET A 1 -16.44 55.99 -0.26
CA MET A 1 -17.19 54.80 0.17
C MET A 1 -17.29 53.71 -0.89
N LYS A 2 -17.60 53.99 -2.18
CA LYS A 2 -17.68 52.95 -3.24
C LYS A 2 -16.38 52.17 -3.51
N LYS A 3 -15.21 52.81 -3.40
CA LYS A 3 -13.91 52.15 -3.62
C LYS A 3 -13.46 51.22 -2.47
N LEU A 4 -13.97 51.44 -1.24
CA LEU A 4 -13.67 50.57 -0.09
C LEU A 4 -14.50 49.29 -0.12
N LEU A 5 -15.76 49.35 -0.60
CA LEU A 5 -16.59 48.18 -0.76
C LEU A 5 -16.09 47.21 -1.82
N THR A 6 -15.50 47.72 -2.93
CA THR A 6 -14.95 46.85 -4.01
C THR A 6 -13.69 46.09 -3.54
N ALA A 7 -12.87 46.73 -2.72
CA ALA A 7 -11.67 46.08 -2.15
C ALA A 7 -12.02 44.97 -1.16
N VAL A 8 -13.08 45.14 -0.37
CA VAL A 8 -13.54 44.10 0.59
C VAL A 8 -14.11 42.89 -0.14
N TRP A 9 -14.85 43.09 -1.25
CA TRP A 9 -15.39 41.98 -2.03
C TRP A 9 -14.29 41.18 -2.78
N ILE A 10 -13.26 41.84 -3.27
CA ILE A 10 -12.11 41.15 -3.91
C ILE A 10 -11.28 40.39 -2.88
N LEU A 11 -11.13 40.91 -1.67
CA LEU A 11 -10.43 40.17 -0.59
C LEU A 11 -11.21 38.97 -0.09
N THR A 12 -12.54 39.05 -0.03
CA THR A 12 -13.41 37.93 0.38
C THR A 12 -13.47 36.85 -0.70
N LEU A 13 -13.44 37.20 -2.00
CA LEU A 13 -13.35 36.22 -3.09
C LEU A 13 -12.00 35.53 -3.15
N LEU A 14 -10.89 36.21 -2.81
CA LEU A 14 -9.56 35.61 -2.73
C LEU A 14 -9.40 34.65 -1.52
N LEU A 15 -10.15 34.86 -0.43
CA LEU A 15 -10.13 33.97 0.73
C LEU A 15 -10.97 32.71 0.54
N LEU A 16 -11.94 32.71 -0.40
CA LEU A 16 -12.79 31.56 -0.70
C LEU A 16 -12.17 30.57 -1.70
N SER A 17 -11.03 30.88 -2.31
CA SER A 17 -10.35 29.99 -3.25
C SER A 17 -9.15 29.24 -2.68
N TYR A 18 -8.85 29.39 -1.38
CA TYR A 18 -7.85 28.55 -0.73
C TYR A 18 -8.51 27.24 -0.28
N VAL A 19 -8.79 26.37 -1.24
CA VAL A 19 -8.96 24.95 -0.94
C VAL A 19 -7.55 24.47 -0.59
N PRO A 20 -7.26 24.07 0.67
CA PRO A 20 -5.99 23.47 0.97
C PRO A 20 -5.84 22.30 -0.01
N ALA A 21 -4.77 22.28 -0.79
CA ALA A 21 -4.39 21.09 -1.52
C ALA A 21 -4.31 19.98 -0.45
N GLU A 22 -5.18 18.99 -0.53
CA GLU A 22 -5.04 17.80 0.31
C GLU A 22 -3.60 17.34 0.11
N VAL A 23 -2.81 17.38 1.16
CA VAL A 23 -1.47 16.80 1.17
C VAL A 23 -1.73 15.29 1.06
N GLN A 24 -1.82 14.83 -0.17
CA GLN A 24 -1.99 13.41 -0.43
C GLN A 24 -0.75 12.73 0.14
N CYS A 25 -0.93 12.05 1.27
CA CYS A 25 0.14 11.32 1.94
C CYS A 25 0.77 10.35 0.93
N GLN A 26 2.09 10.38 0.82
CA GLN A 26 2.85 9.53 -0.08
C GLN A 26 2.43 8.06 0.10
N ILE A 27 2.30 7.32 -0.99
CA ILE A 27 1.92 5.90 -0.96
C ILE A 27 3.19 5.07 -0.81
N ILE A 28 3.35 4.48 0.36
CA ILE A 28 4.43 3.53 0.66
C ILE A 28 3.77 2.25 1.17
N ALA A 29 3.95 1.15 0.43
CA ALA A 29 3.49 -0.17 0.80
C ALA A 29 4.66 -0.96 1.39
N ASP A 30 4.79 -0.92 2.69
CA ASP A 30 5.78 -1.64 3.51
C ASP A 30 5.09 -2.68 4.41
N HIS A 31 5.83 -3.27 5.36
CA HIS A 31 5.25 -4.24 6.29
C HIS A 31 4.07 -3.69 7.12
N THR A 32 4.00 -2.39 7.37
CA THR A 32 2.97 -1.77 8.23
C THR A 32 1.58 -1.77 7.61
N VAL A 33 1.49 -2.05 6.31
CA VAL A 33 0.24 -2.05 5.56
C VAL A 33 -0.28 -3.45 5.26
N VAL A 34 0.52 -4.49 5.49
CA VAL A 34 0.15 -5.89 5.20
C VAL A 34 -1.15 -6.27 5.90
N ASP A 35 -1.29 -5.95 7.17
CA ASP A 35 -2.49 -6.28 7.95
C ASP A 35 -3.65 -5.28 7.77
N LYS A 36 -3.45 -4.23 6.95
CA LYS A 36 -4.51 -3.27 6.63
C LYS A 36 -5.30 -3.61 5.38
N TYR A 37 -4.97 -4.69 4.70
CA TYR A 37 -5.66 -5.12 3.48
C TYR A 37 -7.14 -5.45 3.74
N ASP A 38 -7.47 -6.00 4.91
CA ASP A 38 -8.83 -6.36 5.32
C ASP A 38 -9.69 -5.13 5.66
N GLN A 39 -9.04 -3.99 5.93
CA GLN A 39 -9.67 -2.71 6.22
C GLN A 39 -10.01 -1.92 4.94
N ILE A 40 -9.62 -2.42 3.76
CA ILE A 40 -9.94 -1.77 2.48
C ILE A 40 -11.46 -1.78 2.29
N PRO A 41 -12.11 -0.60 2.18
CA PRO A 41 -13.54 -0.56 1.96
C PRO A 41 -13.94 -1.20 0.63
N GLN A 42 -15.08 -1.91 0.60
CA GLN A 42 -15.54 -2.65 -0.58
C GLN A 42 -15.54 -1.79 -1.86
N GLN A 43 -15.97 -0.55 -1.77
CA GLN A 43 -15.96 0.38 -2.91
C GLN A 43 -14.57 0.60 -3.54
N TYR A 44 -13.49 0.46 -2.77
CA TYR A 44 -12.11 0.57 -3.30
C TYR A 44 -11.59 -0.78 -3.78
N ILE A 45 -12.02 -1.88 -3.16
CA ILE A 45 -11.78 -3.23 -3.71
C ILE A 45 -12.42 -3.31 -5.12
N ASP A 46 -13.65 -2.82 -5.28
CA ASP A 46 -14.35 -2.81 -6.58
C ASP A 46 -13.58 -1.96 -7.62
N LYS A 47 -13.09 -0.78 -7.23
CA LYS A 47 -12.24 0.04 -8.11
C LYS A 47 -10.92 -0.63 -8.48
N VAL A 48 -10.30 -1.40 -7.58
CA VAL A 48 -9.09 -2.16 -7.90
C VAL A 48 -9.40 -3.31 -8.85
N LYS A 49 -10.56 -3.94 -8.77
CA LYS A 49 -10.99 -4.95 -9.75
C LYS A 49 -11.10 -4.41 -11.18
N GLU A 50 -11.37 -3.12 -11.36
CA GLU A 50 -11.38 -2.49 -12.68
C GLU A 50 -9.97 -2.31 -13.26
N MET A 51 -8.92 -2.42 -12.46
CA MET A 51 -7.55 -2.14 -12.86
C MET A 51 -6.92 -3.26 -13.69
N TRP A 52 -6.09 -2.85 -14.64
CA TRP A 52 -5.07 -3.71 -15.19
C TRP A 52 -3.72 -3.27 -14.62
N VAL A 53 -3.06 -4.18 -13.93
CA VAL A 53 -1.78 -3.97 -13.22
C VAL A 53 -0.69 -4.78 -13.91
N ILE A 54 0.46 -4.17 -14.09
CA ILE A 54 1.64 -4.84 -14.64
C ILE A 54 2.74 -4.81 -13.58
N VAL A 55 3.23 -6.00 -13.23
CA VAL A 55 4.49 -6.17 -12.49
C VAL A 55 5.44 -6.91 -13.41
N ALA A 56 6.20 -6.13 -14.17
CA ALA A 56 7.20 -6.65 -15.09
C ALA A 56 8.42 -7.18 -14.31
N GLY A 57 9.35 -7.83 -15.02
CA GLY A 57 10.59 -8.36 -14.44
C GLY A 57 10.63 -9.88 -14.43
N GLU A 58 11.54 -10.42 -13.66
CA GLU A 58 11.87 -11.85 -13.66
C GLU A 58 11.19 -12.62 -12.50
N SER A 59 11.89 -13.60 -11.94
CA SER A 59 11.34 -14.58 -11.03
C SER A 59 10.65 -13.98 -9.82
N HIS A 60 11.24 -12.99 -9.15
CA HIS A 60 10.58 -12.37 -7.98
C HIS A 60 9.33 -11.55 -8.34
N SER A 61 9.18 -11.13 -9.62
CA SER A 61 7.92 -10.53 -10.07
C SER A 61 6.75 -11.52 -10.04
N LYS A 62 7.04 -12.81 -10.18
CA LYS A 62 6.06 -13.89 -10.11
C LYS A 62 5.45 -14.05 -8.71
N GLY A 63 6.20 -13.72 -7.66
CA GLY A 63 5.71 -13.73 -6.29
C GLY A 63 4.47 -12.88 -6.08
N TYR A 64 4.34 -11.75 -6.77
CA TYR A 64 3.13 -10.92 -6.73
C TYR A 64 1.92 -11.65 -7.31
N ARG A 65 2.11 -12.35 -8.43
CA ARG A 65 1.03 -13.08 -9.12
C ARG A 65 0.58 -14.30 -8.35
N ILE A 66 1.54 -15.09 -7.85
CA ILE A 66 1.26 -16.24 -6.99
C ILE A 66 0.52 -15.77 -5.73
N GLY A 67 1.02 -14.73 -5.07
CA GLY A 67 0.40 -14.18 -3.87
C GLY A 67 -1.04 -13.71 -4.10
N CYS A 68 -1.31 -13.02 -5.22
CA CYS A 68 -2.68 -12.58 -5.53
C CYS A 68 -3.63 -13.76 -5.76
N ARG A 69 -3.18 -14.82 -6.44
CA ARG A 69 -3.98 -16.05 -6.60
C ARG A 69 -4.28 -16.71 -5.26
N LEU A 70 -3.26 -16.85 -4.40
CA LEU A 70 -3.43 -17.43 -3.06
C LEU A 70 -4.34 -16.57 -2.18
N LEU A 71 -4.23 -15.24 -2.28
CA LEU A 71 -5.08 -14.32 -1.53
C LEU A 71 -6.55 -14.44 -1.96
N GLU A 72 -6.84 -14.60 -3.26
CA GLU A 72 -8.19 -14.87 -3.76
C GLU A 72 -8.78 -16.16 -3.19
N GLU A 73 -7.97 -17.23 -3.07
CA GLU A 73 -8.38 -18.50 -2.48
C GLU A 73 -8.71 -18.35 -0.98
N LEU A 74 -7.96 -17.48 -0.27
CA LEU A 74 -8.17 -17.20 1.15
C LEU A 74 -9.33 -16.23 1.40
N ASP A 75 -9.52 -15.26 0.52
CA ASP A 75 -10.58 -14.25 0.61
C ASP A 75 -11.11 -13.89 -0.78
N PRO A 76 -12.28 -14.41 -1.16
CA PRO A 76 -12.87 -14.21 -2.48
C PRO A 76 -13.22 -12.76 -2.84
N ARG A 77 -13.05 -11.79 -1.92
CA ARG A 77 -13.19 -10.37 -2.24
C ARG A 77 -12.08 -9.90 -3.19
N PHE A 78 -10.89 -10.50 -3.15
CA PHE A 78 -9.68 -10.09 -3.85
C PHE A 78 -9.46 -10.85 -5.17
N GLN A 79 -10.49 -10.87 -6.01
CA GLN A 79 -10.48 -11.59 -7.27
C GLN A 79 -9.43 -11.07 -8.26
N VAL A 80 -8.72 -11.99 -8.92
CA VAL A 80 -7.66 -11.68 -9.88
C VAL A 80 -7.69 -12.58 -11.11
N SER A 81 -7.44 -12.01 -12.30
CA SER A 81 -7.12 -12.76 -13.52
C SER A 81 -5.67 -12.50 -13.90
N ILE A 82 -4.87 -13.57 -14.00
CA ILE A 82 -3.45 -13.49 -14.31
C ILE A 82 -3.24 -13.85 -15.77
N ARG A 83 -2.53 -12.97 -16.50
CA ARG A 83 -2.19 -13.17 -17.92
C ARG A 83 -0.69 -13.02 -18.15
N GLU A 84 -0.08 -14.11 -18.59
CA GLU A 84 1.37 -14.16 -18.91
C GLU A 84 1.61 -14.51 -20.39
N SER A 85 0.56 -14.81 -21.15
CA SER A 85 0.63 -15.11 -22.56
C SER A 85 -0.70 -14.87 -23.25
N GLY A 86 -0.70 -14.87 -24.59
CA GLY A 86 -1.88 -14.60 -25.39
C GLY A 86 -2.27 -13.11 -25.39
N VAL A 87 -3.49 -12.79 -25.79
CA VAL A 87 -4.01 -11.42 -25.79
C VAL A 87 -4.45 -11.06 -24.38
N PRO A 88 -4.10 -9.85 -23.86
CA PRO A 88 -4.60 -9.42 -22.57
C PRO A 88 -6.12 -9.34 -22.55
N GLU A 89 -6.68 -9.58 -21.40
CA GLU A 89 -8.11 -9.44 -21.17
C GLU A 89 -8.53 -7.97 -21.28
N GLY A 90 -9.66 -7.71 -21.92
CA GLY A 90 -10.25 -6.38 -21.98
C GLY A 90 -10.75 -5.90 -20.61
N TYR A 91 -11.30 -4.69 -20.58
CA TYR A 91 -11.85 -4.13 -19.34
C TYR A 91 -12.92 -5.05 -18.73
N THR A 92 -12.85 -5.18 -17.40
CA THR A 92 -13.85 -5.84 -16.55
C THR A 92 -13.86 -5.16 -15.19
N ASP A 93 -14.96 -5.29 -14.47
CA ASP A 93 -15.13 -4.91 -13.08
C ASP A 93 -15.24 -6.13 -12.14
N ALA A 94 -15.14 -7.32 -12.71
CA ALA A 94 -15.30 -8.57 -11.94
C ALA A 94 -14.03 -8.96 -11.14
N HIS A 95 -12.85 -8.64 -11.66
CA HIS A 95 -11.58 -9.02 -11.06
C HIS A 95 -10.45 -8.10 -11.52
N MET A 96 -9.41 -7.95 -10.69
CA MET A 96 -8.18 -7.28 -11.06
C MET A 96 -7.45 -8.07 -12.14
N ARG A 97 -7.00 -7.41 -13.21
CA ARG A 97 -6.16 -8.01 -14.24
C ARG A 97 -4.70 -7.80 -13.90
N LEU A 98 -3.90 -8.86 -13.83
CA LEU A 98 -2.49 -8.81 -13.45
C LEU A 98 -1.63 -9.50 -14.51
N SER A 99 -0.60 -8.82 -15.00
CA SER A 99 0.29 -9.31 -16.05
C SER A 99 1.76 -9.13 -15.69
N SER A 100 2.60 -9.93 -16.36
CA SER A 100 4.06 -9.93 -16.16
C SER A 100 4.81 -8.96 -17.08
N ALA A 101 4.14 -8.34 -18.06
CA ALA A 101 4.78 -7.48 -19.04
C ALA A 101 3.79 -6.50 -19.67
N THR A 102 4.29 -5.47 -20.32
CA THR A 102 3.49 -4.62 -21.19
C THR A 102 3.16 -5.34 -22.49
N TRP A 103 2.02 -4.98 -23.10
CA TRP A 103 1.54 -5.62 -24.31
C TRP A 103 1.16 -4.59 -25.40
N GLY A 104 1.47 -4.91 -26.65
CA GLY A 104 1.10 -4.11 -27.80
C GLY A 104 1.47 -4.83 -29.12
N ASP A 105 0.81 -4.46 -30.21
CA ASP A 105 1.10 -4.98 -31.53
C ASP A 105 2.17 -4.12 -32.21
N LEU A 106 3.42 -4.41 -31.93
CA LEU A 106 4.57 -3.64 -32.42
C LEU A 106 5.57 -4.53 -33.17
N ASN A 107 5.10 -5.26 -34.15
CA ASN A 107 5.90 -6.21 -34.93
C ASN A 107 6.40 -7.42 -34.09
N ASN A 108 5.70 -7.74 -33.04
CA ASN A 108 5.96 -8.89 -32.19
C ASN A 108 4.75 -9.84 -32.28
N SER A 109 4.95 -11.08 -32.67
CA SER A 109 3.88 -12.06 -32.85
C SER A 109 3.13 -12.39 -31.55
N SER A 110 3.78 -12.21 -30.39
CA SER A 110 3.15 -12.39 -29.08
C SER A 110 2.50 -11.11 -28.53
N GLY A 111 2.92 -9.94 -29.02
CA GLY A 111 2.48 -8.65 -28.48
C GLY A 111 3.07 -8.29 -27.10
N TRP A 112 3.78 -9.19 -26.46
CA TRP A 112 4.37 -8.96 -25.13
C TRP A 112 5.85 -8.60 -25.22
N ILE A 113 6.34 -7.77 -24.28
CA ILE A 113 7.75 -7.42 -24.17
C ILE A 113 8.39 -8.19 -23.00
N TYR A 114 8.94 -9.36 -23.29
CA TYR A 114 9.65 -10.23 -22.34
C TYR A 114 11.11 -10.48 -22.69
N SER A 115 11.53 -10.03 -23.88
CA SER A 115 12.77 -10.54 -24.52
C SER A 115 14.05 -9.93 -23.99
N TYR A 116 13.99 -9.21 -22.92
CA TYR A 116 15.12 -8.51 -22.35
C TYR A 116 15.36 -9.01 -20.93
N GLY A 117 16.61 -8.91 -20.47
CA GLY A 117 16.94 -9.08 -19.07
C GLY A 117 16.29 -8.01 -18.20
N GLU A 118 16.37 -8.18 -16.91
CA GLU A 118 15.66 -7.35 -15.95
C GLU A 118 16.05 -5.88 -16.06
N GLU A 119 17.36 -5.61 -16.15
CA GLU A 119 17.86 -4.25 -16.21
C GLU A 119 17.56 -3.58 -17.54
N ASP A 120 17.26 -4.34 -18.57
CA ASP A 120 16.95 -3.79 -19.88
C ASP A 120 15.69 -2.91 -19.85
N TRP A 121 14.79 -3.13 -18.93
CA TRP A 121 13.65 -2.25 -18.70
C TRP A 121 14.06 -0.81 -18.39
N PHE A 122 15.29 -0.57 -17.96
CA PHE A 122 15.82 0.75 -17.62
C PHE A 122 17.08 1.14 -18.37
N THR A 123 17.86 0.19 -18.87
CA THR A 123 19.17 0.46 -19.49
C THR A 123 19.15 0.38 -20.99
N ASN A 124 18.28 -0.44 -21.58
CA ASN A 124 18.23 -0.69 -23.00
C ASN A 124 17.29 0.31 -23.71
N ALA A 125 17.85 1.15 -24.60
CA ALA A 125 17.09 2.16 -25.32
C ALA A 125 15.92 1.59 -26.14
N THR A 126 16.08 0.38 -26.69
CA THR A 126 15.02 -0.30 -27.46
C THR A 126 13.91 -0.77 -26.50
N ALA A 127 14.24 -1.35 -25.35
CA ALA A 127 13.27 -1.78 -24.37
C ALA A 127 12.49 -0.58 -23.79
N LEU A 128 13.18 0.52 -23.46
CA LEU A 128 12.56 1.78 -23.02
C LEU A 128 11.56 2.32 -24.06
N THR A 129 11.94 2.32 -25.34
CA THR A 129 11.06 2.77 -26.42
C THR A 129 9.86 1.85 -26.57
N ARG A 130 10.07 0.54 -26.62
CA ARG A 130 8.99 -0.45 -26.76
C ARG A 130 8.02 -0.41 -25.61
N THR A 131 8.51 -0.25 -24.37
CA THR A 131 7.62 -0.12 -23.21
C THR A 131 6.70 1.09 -23.34
N ARG A 132 7.23 2.26 -23.78
CA ARG A 132 6.41 3.46 -24.04
C ARG A 132 5.41 3.26 -25.17
N ASP A 133 5.82 2.60 -26.25
CA ASP A 133 4.95 2.28 -27.36
C ASP A 133 3.82 1.32 -26.94
N HIS A 134 4.13 0.31 -26.12
CA HIS A 134 3.13 -0.59 -25.54
C HIS A 134 2.16 0.15 -24.59
N LEU A 135 2.66 1.05 -23.75
CA LEU A 135 1.82 1.92 -22.92
C LEU A 135 0.85 2.74 -23.79
N THR A 136 1.35 3.32 -24.88
CA THR A 136 0.52 4.03 -25.85
C THR A 136 -0.53 3.12 -26.47
N HIS A 137 -0.10 1.95 -26.96
CA HIS A 137 -1.01 0.98 -27.56
C HIS A 137 -2.13 0.57 -26.59
N CYS A 138 -1.79 0.22 -25.38
CA CYS A 138 -2.77 -0.19 -24.37
C CYS A 138 -3.74 0.94 -24.03
N ASN A 139 -3.24 2.16 -23.79
CA ASN A 139 -4.09 3.29 -23.44
C ASN A 139 -4.99 3.76 -24.59
N THR A 140 -4.61 3.53 -25.85
CA THR A 140 -5.41 3.93 -27.02
C THR A 140 -6.37 2.84 -27.52
N ASN A 141 -6.27 1.61 -27.01
CA ASN A 141 -7.07 0.45 -27.47
C ASN A 141 -7.99 -0.11 -26.37
N ASN A 142 -8.43 0.70 -25.41
CA ASN A 142 -9.28 0.29 -24.29
C ASN A 142 -8.67 -0.81 -23.40
N LEU A 143 -7.35 -0.87 -23.36
CA LEU A 143 -6.55 -1.75 -22.52
C LEU A 143 -5.72 -0.91 -21.54
N ALA A 144 -6.26 0.19 -21.02
CA ALA A 144 -5.54 1.12 -20.18
C ALA A 144 -4.91 0.40 -18.98
N ILE A 145 -3.60 0.57 -18.85
CA ILE A 145 -2.84 0.07 -17.69
C ILE A 145 -3.03 1.06 -16.55
N ALA A 146 -3.56 0.58 -15.42
CA ALA A 146 -3.78 1.43 -14.25
C ALA A 146 -2.51 1.63 -13.42
N ALA A 147 -1.72 0.58 -13.24
CA ALA A 147 -0.47 0.63 -12.49
C ALA A 147 0.60 -0.24 -13.13
N MET A 148 1.84 0.22 -13.10
CA MET A 148 3.00 -0.51 -13.61
C MET A 148 4.17 -0.41 -12.65
N GLY A 149 4.79 -1.54 -12.33
CA GLY A 149 6.01 -1.63 -11.56
C GLY A 149 6.92 -2.73 -12.08
N PHE A 150 8.04 -2.91 -11.40
CA PHE A 150 9.07 -3.85 -11.79
C PHE A 150 9.46 -4.72 -10.60
N GLY A 151 9.50 -6.04 -10.80
CA GLY A 151 9.96 -7.01 -9.80
C GLY A 151 11.39 -7.42 -10.09
N TRP A 152 12.29 -7.00 -9.21
CA TRP A 152 13.70 -7.38 -9.29
C TRP A 152 13.90 -8.88 -9.07
N CYS A 153 14.99 -9.41 -9.63
CA CYS A 153 15.57 -10.67 -9.22
C CYS A 153 16.91 -10.45 -8.49
N TRP A 154 17.81 -11.41 -8.57
CA TRP A 154 19.13 -11.33 -7.94
C TRP A 154 20.07 -10.35 -8.65
N ASP A 155 19.74 -9.89 -9.82
CA ASP A 155 20.63 -9.13 -10.71
C ASP A 155 21.14 -7.83 -10.09
N MET A 156 20.36 -7.21 -9.21
CA MET A 156 20.81 -6.07 -8.40
C MET A 156 22.06 -6.39 -7.57
N THR A 157 22.24 -7.63 -7.14
CA THR A 157 23.36 -8.12 -6.31
C THR A 157 23.72 -9.56 -6.61
N SER A 158 23.72 -9.97 -7.88
CA SER A 158 23.98 -11.37 -8.27
C SER A 158 25.19 -11.97 -7.53
N ASN A 159 25.15 -13.27 -7.23
CA ASN A 159 26.16 -14.09 -6.54
C ASN A 159 27.53 -14.05 -7.21
N ASN A 160 27.60 -13.61 -8.45
CA ASN A 160 28.83 -13.56 -9.16
C ASN A 160 29.58 -12.28 -8.81
N TRP A 161 30.15 -12.30 -7.61
CA TRP A 161 31.41 -11.65 -7.31
C TRP A 161 31.35 -10.13 -7.20
N PRO A 162 31.16 -9.62 -6.01
CA PRO A 162 31.68 -8.31 -5.71
C PRO A 162 33.16 -8.33 -6.08
N ALA A 163 33.55 -7.54 -7.04
CA ALA A 163 34.90 -7.46 -7.54
C ALA A 163 35.38 -6.00 -7.56
N GLY A 164 36.68 -5.82 -7.52
CA GLY A 164 37.28 -4.49 -7.55
C GLY A 164 37.57 -3.93 -6.15
N THR A 165 37.75 -2.63 -6.09
CA THR A 165 38.06 -1.90 -4.86
C THR A 165 36.77 -1.63 -4.07
N PRO A 166 36.78 -1.76 -2.74
CA PRO A 166 35.66 -1.37 -1.92
C PRO A 166 35.32 0.11 -2.09
N ASP A 167 34.04 0.41 -2.13
CA ASP A 167 33.53 1.78 -2.07
C ASP A 167 34.07 2.47 -0.80
N PRO A 168 34.63 3.67 -0.90
CA PRO A 168 35.26 4.34 0.24
C PRO A 168 34.26 4.79 1.31
N VAL A 169 32.98 4.95 0.95
CA VAL A 169 31.92 5.40 1.87
C VAL A 169 31.25 4.19 2.52
N HIS A 170 30.80 3.24 1.72
CA HIS A 170 29.98 2.13 2.17
C HIS A 170 30.80 0.88 2.54
N GLN A 171 32.09 0.85 2.20
CA GLN A 171 33.01 -0.27 2.47
C GLN A 171 32.48 -1.61 1.95
N VAL A 172 31.89 -1.57 0.74
CA VAL A 172 31.43 -2.74 -0.02
C VAL A 172 31.98 -2.69 -1.43
N ARG A 173 32.13 -3.83 -2.05
CA ARG A 173 32.40 -3.93 -3.49
C ARG A 173 31.05 -4.09 -4.19
N TRP A 174 30.78 -3.21 -5.14
CA TRP A 174 29.52 -3.26 -5.87
C TRP A 174 29.46 -4.51 -6.76
N ALA A 175 28.31 -5.15 -6.78
CA ALA A 175 27.99 -6.28 -7.65
C ALA A 175 26.66 -6.03 -8.36
N GLY A 176 26.32 -6.90 -9.27
CA GLY A 176 25.11 -6.89 -10.09
C GLY A 176 25.40 -7.59 -11.39
N ARG A 177 24.35 -7.95 -12.10
CA ARG A 177 24.44 -8.67 -13.36
C ARG A 177 23.17 -8.50 -14.15
N SER A 178 23.28 -8.41 -15.46
CA SER A 178 22.16 -8.66 -16.35
C SER A 178 21.99 -10.15 -16.57
N SER A 179 20.77 -10.67 -16.44
CA SER A 179 20.50 -12.09 -16.57
C SER A 179 20.51 -12.55 -18.04
N ALA A 180 19.89 -11.82 -18.95
CA ALA A 180 19.65 -12.26 -20.30
C ALA A 180 19.69 -11.16 -21.38
N GLY A 181 19.82 -9.89 -21.01
CA GLY A 181 19.73 -8.78 -21.95
C GLY A 181 21.00 -8.52 -22.75
N PRO A 182 20.92 -7.66 -23.77
CA PRO A 182 22.07 -7.29 -24.59
C PRO A 182 23.14 -6.48 -23.83
N GLU A 183 22.80 -5.92 -22.69
CA GLU A 183 23.73 -5.12 -21.88
C GLU A 183 24.78 -5.99 -21.15
N GLY A 184 24.57 -7.30 -21.04
CA GLY A 184 25.49 -8.22 -20.42
C GLY A 184 25.63 -8.06 -18.91
N SER A 185 26.74 -8.56 -18.37
CA SER A 185 27.00 -8.46 -16.93
C SER A 185 27.40 -7.04 -16.54
N LYS A 186 26.68 -6.46 -15.58
CA LYS A 186 26.92 -5.12 -15.05
C LYS A 186 27.10 -5.17 -13.55
N ARG A 187 27.91 -4.24 -13.03
CA ARG A 187 27.97 -3.98 -11.58
C ARG A 187 27.14 -2.74 -11.31
N TRP A 188 26.34 -2.78 -10.26
CA TRP A 188 25.43 -1.70 -9.92
C TRP A 188 25.92 -0.98 -8.67
N GLY A 189 26.51 0.21 -8.84
CA GLY A 189 26.69 1.18 -7.78
C GLY A 189 25.41 1.98 -7.53
N LEU A 190 25.50 3.04 -6.73
CA LEU A 190 24.36 3.87 -6.40
C LEU A 190 24.13 4.94 -7.46
N ASP A 191 25.17 5.71 -7.77
CA ASP A 191 25.10 6.83 -8.70
C ASP A 191 26.32 6.87 -9.66
N ALA A 192 26.43 7.92 -10.45
CA ALA A 192 27.49 8.10 -11.41
C ALA A 192 28.90 8.21 -10.77
N GLY A 193 29.00 8.53 -9.48
CA GLY A 193 30.26 8.54 -8.74
C GLY A 193 30.89 7.16 -8.64
N ASP A 194 30.08 6.12 -8.71
CA ASP A 194 30.53 4.73 -8.60
C ASP A 194 31.01 4.11 -9.93
N TYR A 195 30.90 4.80 -11.06
CA TYR A 195 31.27 4.26 -12.38
C TYR A 195 32.73 3.80 -12.44
N ALA A 196 33.65 4.51 -11.77
CA ALA A 196 35.03 4.12 -11.69
C ALA A 196 35.26 2.82 -10.88
N LEU A 197 34.39 2.53 -9.94
CA LEU A 197 34.44 1.31 -9.12
C LEU A 197 33.80 0.11 -9.81
N THR A 198 32.78 0.37 -10.63
CA THR A 198 31.98 -0.65 -11.30
C THR A 198 32.47 -0.98 -12.72
N ASP A 199 33.30 -0.13 -13.29
CA ASP A 199 33.76 -0.22 -14.68
C ASP A 199 32.61 -0.28 -15.71
N ASN A 200 31.53 0.42 -15.42
CA ASN A 200 30.41 0.57 -16.34
C ASN A 200 29.62 1.86 -16.04
N SER A 201 28.62 2.16 -16.85
CA SER A 201 27.83 3.39 -16.78
C SER A 201 26.37 3.16 -16.38
N VAL A 202 26.08 2.10 -15.63
CA VAL A 202 24.75 1.83 -15.04
C VAL A 202 24.87 1.78 -13.52
N CYS A 203 23.83 2.25 -12.84
CA CYS A 203 23.77 2.32 -11.38
C CYS A 203 22.29 2.37 -10.95
N MET A 204 22.01 2.49 -9.65
CA MET A 204 20.65 2.59 -9.15
C MET A 204 19.92 3.81 -9.70
N ASP A 205 20.62 4.93 -9.93
CA ASP A 205 20.02 6.11 -10.60
C ASP A 205 19.51 5.79 -12.02
N THR A 206 20.08 4.82 -12.71
CA THR A 206 19.59 4.40 -14.04
C THR A 206 18.18 3.85 -13.94
N TYR A 207 17.92 3.00 -12.95
CA TYR A 207 16.57 2.49 -12.64
C TYR A 207 15.62 3.61 -12.21
N LEU A 208 16.06 4.44 -11.26
CA LEU A 208 15.24 5.48 -10.66
C LEU A 208 14.81 6.52 -11.70
N ASN A 209 15.76 6.97 -12.53
CA ASN A 209 15.50 7.94 -13.59
C ASN A 209 14.65 7.37 -14.73
N ALA A 210 14.83 6.09 -15.09
CA ALA A 210 13.98 5.45 -16.09
C ALA A 210 12.53 5.32 -15.60
N THR A 211 12.34 4.99 -14.31
CA THR A 211 11.02 4.91 -13.68
C THR A 211 10.34 6.29 -13.62
N ASP A 212 11.07 7.34 -13.23
CA ASP A 212 10.58 8.74 -13.35
C ASP A 212 10.24 9.09 -14.81
N GLY A 213 11.05 8.61 -15.76
CA GLY A 213 10.82 8.80 -17.19
C GLY A 213 9.53 8.14 -17.69
N TYR A 214 9.16 6.97 -17.18
CA TYR A 214 7.88 6.33 -17.47
C TYR A 214 6.71 7.12 -16.84
N ASN A 215 6.84 7.58 -15.61
CA ASN A 215 5.85 8.43 -14.96
C ASN A 215 5.61 9.73 -15.75
N ALA A 216 6.69 10.41 -16.13
CA ALA A 216 6.62 11.63 -16.93
C ALA A 216 5.99 11.39 -18.31
N PHE A 217 6.29 10.27 -18.94
CA PHE A 217 5.69 9.87 -20.21
C PHE A 217 4.17 9.66 -20.07
N CYS A 218 3.72 8.93 -19.06
CA CYS A 218 2.30 8.71 -18.82
C CYS A 218 1.57 10.03 -18.51
N THR A 219 2.15 10.86 -17.65
CA THR A 219 1.57 12.17 -17.29
C THR A 219 1.49 13.10 -18.51
N GLY A 220 2.57 13.17 -19.31
CA GLY A 220 2.63 14.01 -20.51
C GLY A 220 1.63 13.61 -21.57
N ASN A 221 1.23 12.34 -21.64
CA ASN A 221 0.23 11.82 -22.56
C ASN A 221 -1.17 11.73 -21.94
N THR A 222 -1.37 12.18 -20.70
CA THR A 222 -2.64 12.07 -19.96
C THR A 222 -3.13 10.63 -19.80
N TYR A 223 -2.21 9.67 -19.74
CA TYR A 223 -2.55 8.28 -19.47
C TYR A 223 -2.82 8.08 -17.96
N PRO A 224 -3.81 7.27 -17.57
CA PRO A 224 -4.12 7.03 -16.15
C PRO A 224 -3.05 6.18 -15.44
N THR A 225 -2.12 5.61 -16.19
CA THR A 225 -1.08 4.70 -15.68
C THR A 225 -0.20 5.38 -14.63
N LYS A 226 -0.16 4.81 -13.43
CA LYS A 226 0.78 5.18 -12.37
C LYS A 226 1.94 4.19 -12.34
N VAL A 227 3.15 4.69 -12.26
CA VAL A 227 4.34 3.83 -12.15
C VAL A 227 4.86 3.86 -10.73
N PHE A 228 5.13 2.71 -10.16
CA PHE A 228 5.62 2.58 -8.79
C PHE A 228 7.02 1.99 -8.75
N TYR A 229 7.80 2.40 -7.77
CA TYR A 229 9.12 1.90 -7.46
C TYR A 229 9.02 0.65 -6.61
N THR A 230 10.02 -0.23 -6.71
CA THR A 230 10.12 -1.42 -5.87
C THR A 230 11.53 -1.54 -5.31
N THR A 231 11.66 -2.00 -4.08
CA THR A 231 12.92 -2.56 -3.60
C THR A 231 13.07 -3.99 -4.14
N GLY A 232 14.30 -4.50 -4.12
CA GLY A 232 14.59 -5.83 -4.63
C GLY A 232 14.38 -6.95 -3.59
N PRO A 233 14.73 -8.18 -3.98
CA PRO A 233 14.59 -9.33 -3.11
C PRO A 233 15.48 -9.27 -1.88
N VAL A 234 15.07 -9.92 -0.81
CA VAL A 234 15.88 -10.25 0.36
C VAL A 234 16.01 -11.75 0.45
N ASP A 235 17.22 -12.24 0.58
CA ASP A 235 17.53 -13.65 0.51
C ASP A 235 17.76 -14.25 1.91
N ALA A 236 17.40 -15.50 2.06
CA ALA A 236 17.62 -16.25 3.29
C ALA A 236 18.97 -16.96 3.34
N ASN A 237 19.39 -17.49 2.21
CA ASN A 237 20.40 -18.52 2.16
C ASN A 237 21.59 -18.16 1.27
N GLU A 238 21.41 -17.24 0.36
CA GLU A 238 22.40 -16.78 -0.58
C GLU A 238 22.79 -15.33 -0.32
N ASN A 239 23.93 -14.91 -0.81
CA ASN A 239 24.37 -13.52 -0.77
C ASN A 239 24.38 -12.86 0.62
N LEU A 240 24.50 -13.65 1.67
CA LEU A 240 24.76 -13.11 3.00
C LEU A 240 26.16 -12.49 3.06
N GLY A 241 26.40 -11.65 4.04
CA GLY A 241 27.65 -10.90 4.16
C GLY A 241 27.66 -9.67 3.28
N GLU A 242 28.74 -9.47 2.52
CA GLU A 242 28.94 -8.30 1.67
C GLU A 242 27.78 -8.10 0.68
N ASN A 243 27.32 -9.17 0.04
CA ASN A 243 26.22 -9.09 -0.94
C ASN A 243 24.88 -8.68 -0.29
N GLY A 244 24.60 -9.21 0.88
CA GLY A 244 23.40 -8.82 1.62
C GLY A 244 23.43 -7.36 2.07
N TYR A 245 24.59 -6.91 2.55
CA TYR A 245 24.75 -5.52 3.00
C TYR A 245 24.72 -4.52 1.84
N GLN A 246 25.41 -4.78 0.73
CA GLN A 246 25.33 -3.88 -0.44
C GLN A 246 23.91 -3.79 -1.02
N ARG A 247 23.16 -4.89 -1.00
CA ARG A 247 21.75 -4.92 -1.40
C ARG A 247 20.90 -4.03 -0.48
N PHE A 248 21.13 -4.14 0.82
CA PHE A 248 20.46 -3.29 1.80
C PHE A 248 20.72 -1.80 1.53
N ILE A 249 21.96 -1.42 1.23
CA ILE A 249 22.29 -0.02 0.85
C ILE A 249 21.51 0.41 -0.39
N LYS A 250 21.42 -0.44 -1.42
CA LYS A 250 20.64 -0.14 -2.64
C LYS A 250 19.15 0.02 -2.34
N HIS A 251 18.60 -0.78 -1.43
CA HIS A 251 17.21 -0.63 -0.99
C HIS A 251 17.00 0.70 -0.24
N GLU A 252 17.91 1.07 0.66
CA GLU A 252 17.86 2.38 1.34
C GLU A 252 17.93 3.52 0.32
N TYR A 253 18.80 3.41 -0.68
CA TYR A 253 18.91 4.41 -1.75
C TYR A 253 17.61 4.60 -2.53
N ILE A 254 16.88 3.51 -2.83
CA ILE A 254 15.55 3.57 -3.46
C ILE A 254 14.54 4.25 -2.51
N ARG A 255 14.53 3.88 -1.22
CA ARG A 255 13.64 4.46 -0.20
C ARG A 255 13.85 5.96 -0.07
N ASP A 256 15.09 6.39 0.08
CA ASP A 256 15.46 7.80 0.18
C ASP A 256 15.04 8.59 -1.06
N PHE A 257 15.30 8.03 -2.25
CA PHE A 257 14.88 8.66 -3.51
C PHE A 257 13.37 8.83 -3.60
N VAL A 258 12.61 7.80 -3.24
CA VAL A 258 11.15 7.87 -3.27
C VAL A 258 10.65 8.87 -2.24
N GLN A 259 11.15 8.84 -1.00
CA GLN A 259 10.74 9.75 0.06
C GLN A 259 11.05 11.22 -0.26
N ALA A 260 12.14 11.48 -0.97
CA ALA A 260 12.51 12.84 -1.39
C ALA A 260 11.60 13.41 -2.47
N GLY A 261 10.83 12.61 -3.19
CA GLY A 261 9.99 13.01 -4.32
C GLY A 261 8.51 12.98 -4.02
N SER A 262 7.82 14.12 -4.15
CA SER A 262 6.35 14.15 -4.02
C SER A 262 5.68 13.34 -5.13
N GLY A 263 4.69 12.53 -4.76
CA GLY A 263 3.89 11.74 -5.72
C GLY A 263 4.55 10.44 -6.21
N ARG A 264 5.76 10.12 -5.78
CA ARG A 264 6.39 8.82 -6.00
C ARG A 264 5.71 7.76 -5.11
N ILE A 265 5.57 6.55 -5.64
CA ILE A 265 4.89 5.43 -4.98
C ILE A 265 5.91 4.32 -4.80
N LEU A 266 6.04 3.78 -3.58
CA LEU A 266 6.93 2.67 -3.28
C LEU A 266 6.15 1.41 -2.92
N PHE A 267 6.54 0.29 -3.52
CA PHE A 267 6.27 -1.04 -3.02
C PHE A 267 7.55 -1.60 -2.40
N ASP A 268 7.63 -1.65 -1.08
CA ASP A 268 8.83 -2.05 -0.36
C ASP A 268 8.89 -3.56 -0.13
N TYR A 269 9.19 -4.29 -1.21
CA TYR A 269 9.31 -5.73 -1.22
C TYR A 269 10.24 -6.27 -0.13
N ALA A 270 11.40 -5.64 0.03
CA ALA A 270 12.40 -6.03 1.01
C ALA A 270 11.90 -5.88 2.44
N ASP A 271 11.25 -4.77 2.77
CA ASP A 271 10.73 -4.53 4.11
C ASP A 271 9.57 -5.46 4.47
N ILE A 272 8.67 -5.72 3.51
CA ILE A 272 7.56 -6.67 3.70
C ILE A 272 8.08 -8.07 4.05
N LEU A 273 9.11 -8.54 3.35
CA LEU A 273 9.59 -9.91 3.50
C LEU A 273 10.61 -10.10 4.62
N CYS A 274 11.28 -9.05 5.09
CA CYS A 274 12.19 -9.17 6.23
C CYS A 274 11.47 -9.21 7.58
N ARG A 275 10.13 -9.09 7.60
CA ARG A 275 9.31 -9.12 8.80
C ARG A 275 8.22 -10.19 8.72
N ASN A 276 7.86 -10.75 9.88
CA ASN A 276 6.71 -11.67 10.02
C ASN A 276 5.43 -10.89 10.39
N ASP A 277 4.34 -11.62 10.64
CA ASP A 277 3.05 -11.05 11.02
C ASP A 277 3.06 -10.41 12.42
N ALA A 278 4.01 -10.78 13.28
CA ALA A 278 4.22 -10.11 14.57
C ALA A 278 5.06 -8.81 14.45
N GLY A 279 5.50 -8.45 13.24
CA GLY A 279 6.36 -7.30 12.99
C GLY A 279 7.84 -7.54 13.35
N GLU A 280 8.21 -8.77 13.72
CA GLU A 280 9.59 -9.12 14.05
C GLU A 280 10.45 -9.08 12.79
N ARG A 281 11.57 -8.37 12.87
CA ARG A 281 12.50 -8.18 11.77
C ARG A 281 13.66 -9.15 11.85
N ARG A 282 13.98 -9.83 10.76
CA ARG A 282 15.22 -10.58 10.65
C ARG A 282 16.36 -9.66 10.25
N VAL A 283 17.44 -9.69 11.02
CA VAL A 283 18.66 -8.91 10.82
C VAL A 283 19.86 -9.85 10.81
N VAL A 284 20.82 -9.59 9.92
CA VAL A 284 22.08 -10.32 9.78
C VAL A 284 23.22 -9.32 9.92
N SER A 285 24.31 -9.73 10.55
CA SER A 285 25.50 -8.92 10.73
C SER A 285 26.62 -9.34 9.81
N TRP A 286 27.39 -8.37 9.32
CA TRP A 286 28.59 -8.55 8.54
C TRP A 286 29.65 -7.50 8.92
N THR A 287 30.91 -7.87 8.93
CA THR A 287 32.01 -6.94 9.17
C THR A 287 32.56 -6.44 7.84
N ASP A 288 32.48 -5.13 7.61
CA ASP A 288 32.92 -4.47 6.39
C ASP A 288 34.45 -4.40 6.24
N PHE A 289 34.95 -3.88 5.11
CA PHE A 289 36.36 -3.74 4.85
C PHE A 289 37.07 -2.71 5.75
N GLY A 290 36.34 -1.82 6.38
CA GLY A 290 36.80 -0.88 7.40
C GLY A 290 36.87 -1.51 8.80
N GLY A 291 36.46 -2.78 8.97
CA GLY A 291 36.41 -3.48 10.25
C GLY A 291 35.18 -3.11 11.11
N VAL A 292 34.17 -2.48 10.53
CA VAL A 292 32.91 -2.10 11.23
C VAL A 292 31.87 -3.19 11.03
N THR A 293 31.24 -3.62 12.13
CA THR A 293 30.09 -4.52 12.05
C THR A 293 28.87 -3.77 11.54
N ARG A 294 28.29 -4.22 10.44
CA ARG A 294 27.10 -3.70 9.78
C ARG A 294 25.95 -4.68 9.97
N GLU A 295 24.76 -4.14 10.06
CA GLU A 295 23.54 -4.93 10.08
C GLU A 295 22.71 -4.66 8.83
N TYR A 296 22.07 -5.70 8.32
CA TYR A 296 21.20 -5.60 7.14
C TYR A 296 20.04 -6.58 7.24
N GLN A 297 19.01 -6.33 6.47
CA GLN A 297 17.77 -7.11 6.43
C GLN A 297 17.99 -8.40 5.64
N ALA A 298 17.38 -9.49 6.12
CA ALA A 298 17.24 -10.76 5.41
C ALA A 298 15.77 -11.20 5.47
N ILE A 299 15.35 -12.09 4.56
CA ILE A 299 13.98 -12.60 4.57
C ILE A 299 13.67 -13.28 5.91
N HIS A 300 12.53 -12.99 6.51
CA HIS A 300 12.11 -13.67 7.73
C HIS A 300 11.74 -15.13 7.42
N ALA A 301 12.10 -16.05 8.31
CA ALA A 301 11.89 -17.49 8.10
C ALA A 301 10.42 -17.85 7.83
N ASP A 302 9.47 -17.15 8.45
CA ASP A 302 8.03 -17.36 8.25
C ASP A 302 7.59 -17.08 6.80
N ASN A 303 8.31 -16.23 6.08
CA ASN A 303 8.01 -15.89 4.68
C ASN A 303 8.58 -16.91 3.68
N LEU A 304 9.31 -17.92 4.17
CA LEU A 304 9.80 -19.06 3.40
C LEU A 304 8.92 -20.31 3.58
N ILE A 305 7.86 -20.20 4.35
CA ILE A 305 6.97 -21.33 4.69
C ILE A 305 5.70 -21.22 3.83
N ASP A 306 5.22 -22.37 3.38
CA ASP A 306 3.95 -22.48 2.66
C ASP A 306 2.75 -22.40 3.61
N LEU A 307 1.57 -22.22 3.07
CA LEU A 307 0.34 -22.10 3.86
C LEU A 307 0.04 -23.36 4.67
N ASP A 308 0.43 -24.54 4.18
CA ASP A 308 0.29 -25.82 4.87
C ASP A 308 1.42 -26.10 5.89
N GLY A 309 2.42 -25.23 5.96
CA GLY A 309 3.54 -25.33 6.90
C GLY A 309 4.78 -26.03 6.36
N GLY A 310 4.79 -26.45 5.09
CA GLY A 310 5.96 -26.95 4.39
C GLY A 310 6.96 -25.85 4.04
N TYR A 311 8.14 -26.23 3.59
CA TYR A 311 9.10 -25.33 2.97
C TYR A 311 9.25 -25.72 1.50
N VAL A 312 8.64 -24.95 0.63
CA VAL A 312 8.82 -25.03 -0.81
C VAL A 312 8.89 -23.60 -1.32
N GLU A 313 9.83 -23.28 -2.19
CA GLU A 313 9.93 -21.93 -2.79
C GLU A 313 8.88 -21.71 -3.89
N ASP A 314 7.61 -22.05 -3.62
CA ASP A 314 6.51 -21.97 -4.58
C ASP A 314 5.96 -20.56 -4.79
N GLY A 315 6.33 -19.62 -3.92
CA GLY A 315 6.05 -18.19 -4.07
C GLY A 315 6.98 -17.47 -5.03
N ASP A 316 7.79 -18.18 -5.71
CA ASP A 316 8.98 -17.97 -6.49
C ASP A 316 10.13 -17.35 -5.67
N HIS A 317 11.05 -18.21 -5.23
CA HIS A 317 12.14 -17.93 -4.29
C HIS A 317 11.71 -17.48 -2.89
N ILE A 318 10.42 -17.53 -2.59
CA ILE A 318 9.80 -17.27 -1.29
C ILE A 318 8.72 -18.32 -1.03
N GLY A 319 8.30 -18.52 0.22
CA GLY A 319 7.16 -19.38 0.54
C GLY A 319 5.82 -18.71 0.21
N GLU A 320 4.76 -19.50 0.18
CA GLU A 320 3.40 -19.00 -0.07
C GLU A 320 2.98 -17.91 0.92
N ARG A 321 3.39 -18.01 2.19
CA ARG A 321 3.10 -16.98 3.20
C ARG A 321 3.71 -15.63 2.82
N GLY A 322 4.96 -15.63 2.35
CA GLY A 322 5.63 -14.43 1.85
C GLY A 322 4.91 -13.85 0.63
N ALA A 323 4.50 -14.70 -0.32
CA ALA A 323 3.74 -14.28 -1.50
C ALA A 323 2.39 -13.66 -1.13
N VAL A 324 1.65 -14.24 -0.18
CA VAL A 324 0.38 -13.67 0.32
C VAL A 324 0.60 -12.30 0.97
N ARG A 325 1.69 -12.10 1.72
CA ARG A 325 2.02 -10.78 2.29
C ARG A 325 2.26 -9.73 1.21
N LEU A 326 2.96 -10.10 0.13
CA LEU A 326 3.11 -9.20 -1.03
C LEU A 326 1.75 -8.84 -1.65
N ALA A 327 0.86 -9.83 -1.81
CA ALA A 327 -0.46 -9.58 -2.37
C ALA A 327 -1.30 -8.64 -1.50
N LYS A 328 -1.32 -8.85 -0.18
CA LYS A 328 -2.01 -7.98 0.77
C LYS A 328 -1.53 -6.52 0.66
N ALA A 329 -0.23 -6.31 0.65
CA ALA A 329 0.37 -4.99 0.48
C ALA A 329 0.09 -4.39 -0.91
N LEU A 330 0.07 -5.21 -1.97
CA LEU A 330 -0.26 -4.78 -3.33
C LEU A 330 -1.71 -4.28 -3.40
N TRP A 331 -2.68 -5.02 -2.91
CA TRP A 331 -4.08 -4.60 -2.87
C TRP A 331 -4.27 -3.32 -2.07
N TRP A 332 -3.58 -3.18 -0.93
CA TRP A 332 -3.60 -1.94 -0.17
C TRP A 332 -3.06 -0.76 -1.01
N MET A 333 -1.91 -0.92 -1.64
CA MET A 333 -1.29 0.11 -2.48
C MET A 333 -2.21 0.53 -3.64
N LEU A 334 -2.82 -0.44 -4.31
CA LEU A 334 -3.74 -0.18 -5.42
C LEU A 334 -5.02 0.54 -4.95
N ALA A 335 -5.56 0.18 -3.78
CA ALA A 335 -6.69 0.89 -3.18
C ALA A 335 -6.32 2.35 -2.85
N ARG A 336 -5.10 2.60 -2.35
CA ARG A 336 -4.57 3.96 -2.18
C ARG A 336 -4.49 4.72 -3.51
N MET A 337 -4.00 4.05 -4.56
CA MET A 337 -3.97 4.62 -5.93
C MET A 337 -5.38 4.91 -6.47
N ALA A 338 -6.39 4.13 -6.06
CA ALA A 338 -7.80 4.34 -6.39
C ALA A 338 -8.47 5.49 -5.62
N GLY A 339 -7.74 6.11 -4.68
CA GLY A 339 -8.19 7.28 -3.93
C GLY A 339 -8.65 6.98 -2.51
N TRP A 340 -8.43 5.76 -1.98
CA TRP A 340 -8.62 5.49 -0.56
C TRP A 340 -7.58 6.26 0.26
N ASP A 341 -7.98 6.86 1.37
CA ASP A 341 -7.09 7.61 2.27
C ASP A 341 -6.21 6.72 3.17
N GLY A 342 -6.43 5.38 3.14
CA GLY A 342 -5.72 4.41 3.96
C GLY A 342 -6.30 4.26 5.37
N GLN A 343 -7.39 4.93 5.65
CA GLN A 343 -8.12 4.75 6.91
C GLN A 343 -9.26 3.74 6.70
N PRO A 344 -9.53 2.89 7.67
CA PRO A 344 -10.78 2.13 7.67
C PRO A 344 -11.91 3.15 7.43
N LEU A 345 -12.93 2.78 6.65
CA LEU A 345 -14.16 3.57 6.75
C LEU A 345 -14.42 3.67 8.24
N ALA A 346 -14.62 4.91 8.72
CA ALA A 346 -15.24 5.06 10.02
C ALA A 346 -16.41 4.06 9.97
N THR A 347 -16.29 2.99 10.73
CA THR A 347 -17.38 2.04 10.83
C THR A 347 -18.61 2.93 11.00
N ASP A 348 -19.67 2.69 10.25
CA ASP A 348 -21.00 3.05 10.72
C ASP A 348 -21.14 2.31 12.05
N GLU A 349 -20.50 2.83 13.07
CA GLU A 349 -20.85 2.49 14.42
C GLU A 349 -22.34 2.80 14.43
N LYS A 350 -23.16 1.76 14.52
CA LYS A 350 -24.60 1.94 14.64
C LYS A 350 -24.79 3.15 15.53
N PRO A 351 -25.55 4.18 15.10
CA PRO A 351 -25.72 5.37 15.89
C PRO A 351 -25.94 4.93 17.33
N MET A 352 -25.34 5.57 18.29
CA MET A 352 -25.47 5.18 19.71
C MET A 352 -26.95 4.96 20.08
N ALA A 353 -27.86 5.63 19.35
CA ALA A 353 -29.26 5.39 19.39
C ALA A 353 -29.66 3.94 19.04
N ASP A 354 -29.04 3.31 18.08
CA ASP A 354 -29.36 1.93 17.67
C ASP A 354 -28.63 0.87 18.51
N ARG A 355 -27.59 1.28 19.24
CA ARG A 355 -26.83 0.43 20.18
C ARG A 355 -27.28 0.54 21.63
N THR A 356 -28.32 1.33 21.93
CA THR A 356 -28.81 1.49 23.30
C THR A 356 -30.33 1.29 23.35
N ILE A 357 -30.73 0.25 24.04
CA ILE A 357 -32.14 -0.05 24.27
C ILE A 357 -32.57 0.64 25.57
N VAL A 358 -33.74 1.27 25.54
CA VAL A 358 -34.34 1.93 26.70
C VAL A 358 -35.76 1.41 26.87
N TYR A 359 -36.06 0.84 28.01
CA TYR A 359 -37.35 0.25 28.31
C TYR A 359 -37.71 0.27 29.80
N PRO A 360 -39.02 0.17 30.19
CA PRO A 360 -40.18 0.25 29.33
C PRO A 360 -40.46 1.68 28.89
N VAL A 361 -40.97 1.86 27.68
CA VAL A 361 -41.51 3.14 27.21
C VAL A 361 -42.90 2.85 26.59
N PRO A 362 -44.01 3.33 27.21
CA PRO A 362 -44.14 4.21 28.39
C PRO A 362 -43.63 3.59 29.70
N ALA A 363 -43.05 4.45 30.56
CA ALA A 363 -42.51 4.07 31.86
C ALA A 363 -43.42 4.48 33.01
N ARG A 364 -43.30 3.82 34.16
CA ARG A 364 -43.96 4.26 35.41
C ARG A 364 -42.91 4.74 36.41
N ASP A 365 -42.30 3.81 37.15
CA ASP A 365 -41.44 4.15 38.25
C ASP A 365 -39.95 4.11 37.91
N PHE A 366 -39.60 3.50 36.77
CA PHE A 366 -38.19 3.37 36.35
C PHE A 366 -38.08 3.16 34.84
N LEU A 367 -36.86 3.42 34.33
CA LEU A 367 -36.34 2.99 33.04
C LEU A 367 -35.18 2.05 33.25
N ILE A 368 -34.96 1.17 32.29
CA ILE A 368 -33.68 0.44 32.12
C ILE A 368 -33.01 0.96 30.88
N VAL A 369 -31.74 1.29 31.01
CA VAL A 369 -30.86 1.62 29.89
C VAL A 369 -29.91 0.47 29.71
N GLU A 370 -29.96 -0.16 28.52
CA GLU A 370 -29.19 -1.35 28.14
C GLU A 370 -28.34 -1.01 26.92
N PRO A 371 -27.08 -0.58 27.10
CA PRO A 371 -26.15 -0.40 25.99
C PRO A 371 -25.65 -1.76 25.47
N GLU A 372 -25.49 -1.88 24.16
CA GLU A 372 -24.94 -3.09 23.50
C GLU A 372 -23.48 -3.31 23.88
N ASP A 373 -22.74 -2.24 24.17
CA ASP A 373 -21.35 -2.25 24.62
C ASP A 373 -21.10 -1.17 25.68
N LEU A 374 -20.24 -1.47 26.66
CA LEU A 374 -19.83 -0.57 27.76
C LEU A 374 -18.39 -0.09 27.56
N SER A 375 -17.97 0.27 26.38
CA SER A 375 -16.67 0.89 26.16
C SER A 375 -16.68 2.35 26.65
N GLY A 376 -16.52 2.54 27.97
CA GLY A 376 -16.41 3.86 28.59
C GLY A 376 -17.53 4.20 29.58
N VAL A 377 -17.43 5.38 30.18
CA VAL A 377 -18.44 5.92 31.09
C VAL A 377 -19.56 6.55 30.26
N LEU A 378 -20.78 6.00 30.37
CA LEU A 378 -21.97 6.57 29.77
C LEU A 378 -22.69 7.48 30.78
N LEU A 379 -23.13 8.64 30.34
CA LEU A 379 -23.92 9.58 31.12
C LEU A 379 -25.35 9.64 30.58
N ALA A 380 -26.34 9.40 31.42
CA ALA A 380 -27.76 9.57 31.12
C ALA A 380 -28.27 10.83 31.76
N GLU A 381 -28.85 11.75 30.97
CA GLU A 381 -29.46 12.99 31.41
C GLU A 381 -30.93 13.03 30.95
N LEU A 382 -31.85 13.21 31.90
CA LEU A 382 -33.27 13.31 31.61
C LEU A 382 -33.70 14.78 31.64
N PHE A 383 -34.35 15.25 30.59
CA PHE A 383 -34.82 16.63 30.42
C PHE A 383 -36.34 16.70 30.45
N ASP A 384 -36.88 17.75 31.04
CA ASP A 384 -38.27 18.12 30.89
C ASP A 384 -38.56 18.76 29.49
N VAL A 385 -39.79 19.05 29.18
CA VAL A 385 -40.22 19.69 27.90
C VAL A 385 -39.69 21.12 27.74
N ARG A 386 -39.16 21.73 28.80
CA ARG A 386 -38.58 23.09 28.79
C ARG A 386 -37.07 23.04 28.59
N GLY A 387 -36.48 21.83 28.55
CA GLY A 387 -35.04 21.63 28.41
C GLY A 387 -34.26 21.69 29.73
N ASN A 388 -34.91 21.63 30.89
CA ASN A 388 -34.23 21.57 32.18
C ASN A 388 -33.80 20.12 32.46
N ILE A 389 -32.56 19.93 32.95
CA ILE A 389 -32.09 18.62 33.42
C ILE A 389 -32.79 18.29 34.73
N ILE A 390 -33.57 17.20 34.74
CA ILE A 390 -34.31 16.70 35.90
C ILE A 390 -33.50 15.64 36.66
N LEU A 391 -32.71 14.88 35.91
CA LEU A 391 -31.91 13.79 36.46
C LEU A 391 -30.66 13.62 35.63
N SER A 392 -29.53 13.27 36.30
CA SER A 392 -28.27 12.93 35.65
C SER A 392 -27.64 11.76 36.40
N GLU A 393 -27.38 10.65 35.71
CA GLU A 393 -26.82 9.42 36.26
C GLU A 393 -25.79 8.80 35.34
N ASN A 394 -24.73 8.21 35.92
CA ASN A 394 -23.79 7.42 35.18
C ASN A 394 -24.32 6.00 34.94
N ILE A 395 -24.25 5.54 33.70
CA ILE A 395 -24.58 4.18 33.33
C ILE A 395 -23.32 3.33 33.58
N THR A 396 -23.36 2.45 34.56
CA THR A 396 -22.20 1.65 35.01
C THR A 396 -22.33 0.16 34.71
N GLY A 397 -23.41 -0.26 34.07
CA GLY A 397 -23.70 -1.69 33.76
C GLY A 397 -24.65 -1.86 32.61
N ILE A 398 -24.74 -3.11 32.10
CA ILE A 398 -25.54 -3.48 30.94
C ILE A 398 -27.05 -3.28 31.17
N ASN A 399 -27.51 -3.15 32.39
CA ASN A 399 -28.93 -2.96 32.78
C ASN A 399 -29.03 -1.90 33.86
N THR A 400 -28.65 -0.66 33.55
CA THR A 400 -28.72 0.41 34.56
C THR A 400 -30.15 0.89 34.71
N LYS A 401 -30.65 0.84 35.95
CA LYS A 401 -32.03 1.26 36.30
C LYS A 401 -32.03 2.71 36.75
N ILE A 402 -32.77 3.54 36.02
CA ILE A 402 -33.02 4.96 36.31
C ILE A 402 -34.38 5.10 37.01
N ASN A 403 -34.38 5.70 38.19
CA ASN A 403 -35.60 5.88 39.00
C ASN A 403 -36.39 7.11 38.51
N LEU A 404 -37.70 6.93 38.21
CA LEU A 404 -38.60 7.97 37.78
C LEU A 404 -39.75 8.23 38.78
N SER A 405 -39.79 7.53 39.94
CA SER A 405 -40.93 7.56 40.85
C SER A 405 -41.29 8.96 41.41
N GLY A 406 -40.31 9.89 41.42
CA GLY A 406 -40.49 11.25 41.89
C GLY A 406 -40.91 12.27 40.81
N LEU A 407 -41.08 11.83 39.56
CA LEU A 407 -41.40 12.72 38.45
C LEU A 407 -42.94 12.79 38.21
N ASP A 408 -43.41 13.85 37.62
CA ASP A 408 -44.81 13.96 37.16
C ASP A 408 -45.06 13.14 35.89
N SER A 409 -46.30 12.70 35.67
CA SER A 409 -46.70 12.08 34.40
C SER A 409 -46.53 13.08 33.26
N GLY A 410 -45.88 12.64 32.18
CA GLY A 410 -45.57 13.54 31.08
C GLY A 410 -44.53 13.02 30.10
N LEU A 411 -44.10 13.94 29.24
CA LEU A 411 -43.08 13.72 28.20
C LEU A 411 -41.74 14.23 28.70
N TYR A 412 -40.72 13.38 28.55
CA TYR A 412 -39.33 13.67 28.89
C TYR A 412 -38.43 13.30 27.69
N LEU A 413 -37.24 13.89 27.65
CA LEU A 413 -36.18 13.56 26.68
C LEU A 413 -34.98 12.99 27.46
N LEU A 414 -34.64 11.73 27.19
CA LEU A 414 -33.43 11.11 27.71
C LEU A 414 -32.31 11.31 26.72
N LYS A 415 -31.23 11.95 27.15
CA LYS A 415 -29.97 12.07 26.44
C LYS A 415 -28.97 11.10 27.05
N ILE A 416 -28.31 10.30 26.22
CA ILE A 416 -27.25 9.39 26.63
C ILE A 416 -25.98 9.82 25.90
N THR A 417 -24.88 10.01 26.64
CA THR A 417 -23.61 10.48 26.10
C THR A 417 -22.50 9.46 26.38
N ALA A 418 -21.69 9.14 25.37
CA ALA A 418 -20.48 8.30 25.45
C ALA A 418 -19.35 8.96 24.66
N GLY A 419 -18.42 9.62 25.33
CA GLY A 419 -17.41 10.43 24.65
C GLY A 419 -18.06 11.50 23.75
N ASP A 420 -17.77 11.47 22.45
CA ASP A 420 -18.32 12.40 21.47
C ASP A 420 -19.67 11.95 20.87
N GLN A 421 -20.16 10.76 21.23
CA GLN A 421 -21.42 10.22 20.72
C GLN A 421 -22.58 10.57 21.63
N ILE A 422 -23.71 10.92 21.02
CA ILE A 422 -24.94 11.31 21.74
C ILE A 422 -26.13 10.59 21.13
N ALA A 423 -26.99 10.02 22.01
CA ALA A 423 -28.30 9.47 21.64
C ALA A 423 -29.42 10.17 22.40
N TYR A 424 -30.55 10.34 21.75
CA TYR A 424 -31.78 10.87 22.36
C TYR A 424 -32.90 9.84 22.31
N ARG A 425 -33.66 9.75 23.40
CA ARG A 425 -34.88 8.91 23.52
C ARG A 425 -36.03 9.69 24.10
N LYS A 426 -37.18 9.57 23.47
CA LYS A 426 -38.43 10.10 23.98
C LYS A 426 -38.98 9.15 25.04
N ILE A 427 -39.19 9.66 26.25
CA ILE A 427 -39.73 8.92 27.39
C ILE A 427 -41.10 9.46 27.72
N ILE A 428 -42.08 8.56 27.81
CA ILE A 428 -43.43 8.87 28.29
C ILE A 428 -43.57 8.25 29.67
N ARG A 429 -43.76 9.10 30.71
CA ARG A 429 -44.04 8.64 32.07
C ARG A 429 -45.57 8.65 32.28
N LEU A 430 -46.07 7.51 32.77
CA LEU A 430 -47.53 7.33 33.07
C LEU A 430 -47.85 7.75 34.49
#